data_cec11e6ac9abfa210d11c7d2922bf19d
#
_entry.id   cec11e6ac9abfa210d11c7d2922bf19d
#
_cell.length_a   1.000
_cell.length_b   1.000
_cell.length_c   1.000
_cell.angle_alpha   90.00
_cell.angle_beta   90.00
_cell.angle_gamma   90.00
#
_symmetry.space_group_name_H-M   'P 1'
#
loop_
_entity.id
_entity.type
_entity.pdbx_description
1 polymer ?
#
loop_
_entity_poly.entity_id
_entity_poly.type
_entity_poly.pdbx_seq_one_letter_code
_entity_poly.pdbx_strand_id
1 'polypeptide(L)'
;QFGYNNDYIAYFPMDRNGNFIEGEQTADGNERGLLCVNHEYALSTMMFPGVLHKDDSVDFASIRDWMVDVEMSAVGVTVVEIEKDGDSWRVVEDSPYNRRITASTPMSVDGPVIDKGNEEGLDRLKTSYDKTGKRLRGTYANCAGGITQWGTYLTAEENIQFAFYTENTLS
;
A
#
# COMPACT_ATOMS: atom_id res chain seq x y z
N GLN A 1 4.41 -10.97 -5.39
CA GLN A 1 5.25 -10.98 -4.19
C GLN A 1 4.54 -10.22 -3.07
N PHE A 2 4.50 -10.78 -1.87
CA PHE A 2 3.93 -10.14 -0.69
C PHE A 2 4.83 -8.99 -0.23
N GLY A 3 4.25 -7.94 0.41
CA GLY A 3 5.02 -6.79 0.88
C GLY A 3 5.78 -7.04 2.17
N TYR A 4 6.42 -6.00 2.68
CA TYR A 4 7.22 -6.00 3.90
C TYR A 4 6.48 -5.28 5.02
N ASN A 5 6.77 -5.59 6.27
CA ASN A 5 6.22 -4.96 7.47
C ASN A 5 4.68 -4.80 7.44
N ASN A 6 3.98 -5.91 7.71
CA ASN A 6 2.52 -5.93 7.73
C ASN A 6 1.98 -5.14 8.91
N ASP A 7 0.98 -4.29 8.65
CA ASP A 7 0.26 -3.53 9.66
C ASP A 7 -1.24 -3.86 9.60
N TYR A 8 -2.11 -2.89 9.37
CA TYR A 8 -3.55 -3.16 9.34
C TYR A 8 -3.93 -4.23 8.33
N ILE A 9 -4.76 -5.17 8.78
CA ILE A 9 -5.25 -6.29 7.97
C ILE A 9 -6.77 -6.30 8.02
N ALA A 10 -7.40 -6.41 6.84
CA ALA A 10 -8.84 -6.60 6.71
C ALA A 10 -9.17 -7.86 5.91
N TYR A 11 -10.26 -8.51 6.27
CA TYR A 11 -10.80 -9.65 5.57
C TYR A 11 -12.20 -9.32 5.03
N PHE A 12 -12.41 -9.57 3.75
CA PHE A 12 -13.70 -9.42 3.06
C PHE A 12 -14.20 -10.79 2.67
N PRO A 13 -15.24 -11.31 3.36
CA PRO A 13 -15.73 -12.65 3.13
C PRO A 13 -16.37 -12.81 1.75
N MET A 14 -16.20 -13.98 1.15
CA MET A 14 -16.80 -14.38 -0.11
C MET A 14 -17.47 -15.74 0.06
N ASP A 15 -18.53 -15.99 -0.72
CA ASP A 15 -19.10 -17.33 -0.83
C ASP A 15 -18.19 -18.27 -1.65
N ARG A 16 -18.55 -19.55 -1.72
CA ARG A 16 -17.78 -20.55 -2.48
C ARG A 16 -17.73 -20.26 -3.98
N ASN A 17 -18.66 -19.46 -4.50
CA ASN A 17 -18.70 -19.06 -5.91
C ASN A 17 -17.87 -17.79 -6.18
N GLY A 18 -17.29 -17.17 -5.15
CA GLY A 18 -16.51 -15.96 -5.26
C GLY A 18 -17.32 -14.66 -5.24
N ASN A 19 -18.57 -14.68 -4.77
CA ASN A 19 -19.35 -13.46 -4.58
C ASN A 19 -19.12 -12.90 -3.17
N PHE A 20 -19.04 -11.57 -3.04
CA PHE A 20 -18.93 -10.93 -1.74
C PHE A 20 -20.20 -11.15 -0.90
N ILE A 21 -20.00 -11.41 0.39
CA ILE A 21 -21.06 -11.59 1.37
C ILE A 21 -21.26 -10.26 2.09
N GLU A 22 -22.49 -9.72 2.01
CA GLU A 22 -22.91 -8.54 2.76
C GLU A 22 -23.53 -8.97 4.10
N GLY A 23 -23.20 -8.25 5.19
CA GLY A 23 -23.79 -8.46 6.51
C GLY A 23 -23.00 -9.41 7.42
N GLU A 24 -23.69 -10.09 8.33
CA GLU A 24 -23.06 -11.02 9.27
C GLU A 24 -22.39 -12.18 8.53
N GLN A 25 -21.18 -12.54 8.98
CA GLN A 25 -20.43 -13.65 8.40
C GLN A 25 -21.23 -14.95 8.49
N THR A 26 -21.57 -15.51 7.35
CA THR A 26 -22.15 -16.86 7.26
C THR A 26 -21.03 -17.91 7.37
N ALA A 27 -21.39 -19.17 7.60
CA ALA A 27 -20.42 -20.26 7.62
C ALA A 27 -19.59 -20.34 6.31
N ASP A 28 -20.22 -20.03 5.17
CA ASP A 28 -19.54 -20.01 3.86
C ASP A 28 -18.51 -18.88 3.74
N GLY A 29 -18.74 -17.71 4.36
CA GLY A 29 -17.81 -16.59 4.39
C GLY A 29 -16.54 -16.82 5.22
N ASN A 30 -16.49 -17.91 5.96
CA ASN A 30 -15.30 -18.33 6.73
C ASN A 30 -14.37 -19.26 5.95
N GLU A 31 -14.65 -19.55 4.70
CA GLU A 31 -13.86 -20.49 3.88
C GLU A 31 -13.17 -19.83 2.68
N ARG A 32 -13.57 -18.62 2.30
CA ARG A 32 -13.00 -17.86 1.16
C ARG A 32 -13.19 -16.36 1.34
N GLY A 33 -12.23 -15.56 0.92
CA GLY A 33 -12.35 -14.10 0.94
C GLY A 33 -11.11 -13.39 0.45
N LEU A 34 -11.19 -12.07 0.44
CA LEU A 34 -10.03 -11.22 0.17
C LEU A 34 -9.36 -10.81 1.47
N LEU A 35 -8.08 -11.00 1.55
CA LEU A 35 -7.21 -10.45 2.56
C LEU A 35 -6.56 -9.18 2.00
N CYS A 36 -6.83 -8.06 2.65
CA CYS A 36 -6.21 -6.77 2.35
C CYS A 36 -5.22 -6.43 3.46
N VAL A 37 -3.97 -6.14 3.12
CA VAL A 37 -2.87 -5.97 4.08
C VAL A 37 -2.10 -4.72 3.76
N ASN A 38 -1.95 -3.83 4.75
CA ASN A 38 -1.03 -2.71 4.69
C ASN A 38 0.41 -3.19 4.86
N HIS A 39 1.34 -2.54 4.16
CA HIS A 39 2.78 -2.70 4.29
C HIS A 39 3.39 -1.31 4.54
N GLU A 40 3.77 -1.05 5.77
CA GLU A 40 4.06 0.30 6.25
C GLU A 40 5.41 0.82 5.75
N TYR A 41 6.51 0.19 6.13
CA TYR A 41 7.86 0.66 5.78
C TYR A 41 8.78 -0.48 5.36
N ALA A 42 9.86 -0.12 4.71
CA ALA A 42 10.97 -1.02 4.38
C ALA A 42 12.21 -0.64 5.21
N LEU A 43 13.07 -1.61 5.46
CA LEU A 43 14.35 -1.40 6.15
C LEU A 43 15.50 -1.85 5.25
N SER A 44 16.20 -0.89 4.63
CA SER A 44 17.37 -1.12 3.77
C SER A 44 18.38 -2.03 4.43
N THR A 45 18.60 -1.85 5.72
CA THR A 45 19.58 -2.59 6.52
C THR A 45 19.26 -4.08 6.65
N MET A 46 17.98 -4.44 6.59
CA MET A 46 17.53 -5.82 6.61
C MET A 46 17.36 -6.41 5.21
N MET A 47 17.08 -5.56 4.22
CA MET A 47 16.81 -6.00 2.85
C MET A 47 18.08 -6.18 2.03
N PHE A 48 19.13 -5.38 2.31
CA PHE A 48 20.33 -5.34 1.48
C PHE A 48 21.60 -5.50 2.31
N PRO A 49 22.41 -6.55 2.04
CA PRO A 49 23.71 -6.70 2.67
C PRO A 49 24.63 -5.52 2.31
N GLY A 50 25.39 -5.03 3.29
CA GLY A 50 26.44 -4.02 3.07
C GLY A 50 25.98 -2.56 3.08
N VAL A 51 24.73 -2.29 3.48
CA VAL A 51 24.25 -0.90 3.66
C VAL A 51 24.46 -0.37 5.08
N LEU A 52 25.11 -1.14 5.95
CA LEU A 52 25.47 -0.71 7.31
C LEU A 52 26.95 -0.40 7.40
N HIS A 53 27.27 0.70 8.10
CA HIS A 53 28.61 0.95 8.64
C HIS A 53 28.88 -0.01 9.82
N LYS A 54 30.14 -0.05 10.26
CA LYS A 54 30.56 -0.89 11.41
C LYS A 54 29.94 -0.47 12.74
N ASP A 55 29.43 0.75 12.83
CA ASP A 55 28.75 1.35 13.99
C ASP A 55 27.21 1.22 13.92
N ASP A 56 26.72 0.35 13.02
CA ASP A 56 25.30 0.11 12.76
C ASP A 56 24.51 1.31 12.17
N SER A 57 25.19 2.38 11.78
CA SER A 57 24.57 3.47 11.03
C SER A 57 24.38 3.10 9.56
N VAL A 58 23.39 3.73 8.90
CA VAL A 58 23.15 3.50 7.46
C VAL A 58 24.21 4.19 6.62
N ASP A 59 24.87 3.43 5.77
CA ASP A 59 25.75 3.98 4.72
C ASP A 59 24.93 4.43 3.51
N PHE A 60 24.45 5.67 3.53
CA PHE A 60 23.71 6.25 2.43
C PHE A 60 24.50 6.28 1.11
N ALA A 61 25.82 6.29 1.15
CA ALA A 61 26.65 6.25 -0.07
C ALA A 61 26.61 4.87 -0.76
N SER A 62 26.24 3.82 -0.05
CA SER A 62 26.06 2.47 -0.61
C SER A 62 24.69 2.24 -1.24
N ILE A 63 23.70 3.09 -0.95
CA ILE A 63 22.35 2.98 -1.52
C ILE A 63 22.39 3.23 -3.02
N ARG A 64 21.68 2.42 -3.79
CA ARG A 64 21.55 2.48 -5.24
C ARG A 64 20.09 2.64 -5.63
N ASP A 65 19.83 3.27 -6.77
CA ASP A 65 18.48 3.53 -7.28
C ASP A 65 17.61 2.27 -7.29
N TRP A 66 18.17 1.13 -7.73
CA TRP A 66 17.44 -0.13 -7.75
C TRP A 66 17.02 -0.63 -6.35
N MET A 67 17.79 -0.30 -5.29
CA MET A 67 17.40 -0.62 -3.91
C MET A 67 16.18 0.20 -3.49
N VAL A 68 16.16 1.47 -3.84
CA VAL A 68 15.01 2.35 -3.62
C VAL A 68 13.77 1.81 -4.35
N ASP A 69 13.91 1.39 -5.61
CA ASP A 69 12.82 0.78 -6.39
C ASP A 69 12.27 -0.50 -5.72
N VAL A 70 13.15 -1.31 -5.14
CA VAL A 70 12.74 -2.52 -4.38
C VAL A 70 11.99 -2.13 -3.11
N GLU A 71 12.47 -1.15 -2.35
CA GLU A 71 11.78 -0.66 -1.15
C GLU A 71 10.42 -0.05 -1.48
N MET A 72 10.33 0.78 -2.52
CA MET A 72 9.07 1.33 -3.02
C MET A 72 8.08 0.24 -3.45
N SER A 73 8.57 -0.90 -3.90
CA SER A 73 7.75 -2.06 -4.26
C SER A 73 7.37 -2.93 -3.06
N ALA A 74 8.08 -2.80 -1.94
CA ALA A 74 7.85 -3.58 -0.73
C ALA A 74 6.75 -3.00 0.17
N VAL A 75 6.44 -1.71 0.03
CA VAL A 75 5.43 -0.98 0.81
C VAL A 75 4.10 -0.83 0.06
N GLY A 76 3.08 -0.28 0.73
CA GLY A 76 1.75 -0.04 0.17
C GLY A 76 0.72 -1.07 0.61
N VAL A 77 -0.09 -1.62 -0.29
CA VAL A 77 -1.18 -2.53 0.02
C VAL A 77 -1.10 -3.81 -0.83
N THR A 78 -1.32 -4.95 -0.20
CA THR A 78 -1.57 -6.22 -0.90
C THR A 78 -3.06 -6.56 -0.80
N VAL A 79 -3.65 -6.97 -1.92
CA VAL A 79 -4.95 -7.66 -1.94
C VAL A 79 -4.72 -9.05 -2.50
N VAL A 80 -5.10 -10.06 -1.75
CA VAL A 80 -5.02 -11.47 -2.18
C VAL A 80 -6.29 -12.20 -1.83
N GLU A 81 -6.75 -13.02 -2.77
CA GLU A 81 -7.81 -13.98 -2.48
C GLU A 81 -7.23 -15.20 -1.80
N ILE A 82 -7.86 -15.57 -0.70
CA ILE A 82 -7.49 -16.76 0.08
C ILE A 82 -8.71 -17.68 0.21
N GLU A 83 -8.43 -18.96 0.26
CA GLU A 83 -9.43 -19.97 0.55
C GLU A 83 -8.91 -21.01 1.52
N LYS A 84 -9.85 -21.64 2.24
CA LYS A 84 -9.53 -22.69 3.19
C LYS A 84 -9.24 -24.01 2.47
N ASP A 85 -8.18 -24.66 2.88
CA ASP A 85 -7.77 -25.97 2.39
C ASP A 85 -7.52 -26.89 3.60
N GLY A 86 -8.55 -27.65 3.99
CA GLY A 86 -8.53 -28.40 5.24
C GLY A 86 -8.43 -27.48 6.46
N ASP A 87 -7.37 -27.65 7.26
CA ASP A 87 -7.08 -26.82 8.44
C ASP A 87 -6.17 -25.61 8.12
N SER A 88 -5.82 -25.42 6.86
CA SER A 88 -4.91 -24.35 6.41
C SER A 88 -5.61 -23.37 5.48
N TRP A 89 -4.93 -22.24 5.23
CA TRP A 89 -5.34 -21.26 4.22
C TRP A 89 -4.32 -21.24 3.09
N ARG A 90 -4.80 -21.07 1.87
CA ARG A 90 -3.94 -20.91 0.70
C ARG A 90 -4.37 -19.71 -0.14
N VAL A 91 -3.44 -19.14 -0.87
CA VAL A 91 -3.71 -18.11 -1.87
C VAL A 91 -4.32 -18.74 -3.11
N VAL A 92 -5.37 -18.15 -3.65
CA VAL A 92 -5.92 -18.47 -4.97
C VAL A 92 -5.06 -17.75 -6.01
N GLU A 93 -4.05 -18.42 -6.56
CA GLU A 93 -3.00 -17.78 -7.37
C GLU A 93 -3.53 -17.05 -8.61
N ASP A 94 -4.49 -17.62 -9.31
CA ASP A 94 -5.06 -17.06 -10.55
C ASP A 94 -6.26 -16.13 -10.32
N SER A 95 -6.46 -15.65 -9.08
CA SER A 95 -7.56 -14.75 -8.77
C SER A 95 -7.41 -13.40 -9.48
N PRO A 96 -8.47 -12.89 -10.14
CA PRO A 96 -8.47 -11.56 -10.75
C PRO A 96 -8.40 -10.43 -9.71
N TYR A 97 -8.61 -10.74 -8.44
CA TYR A 97 -8.53 -9.78 -7.34
C TYR A 97 -7.11 -9.57 -6.83
N ASN A 98 -6.20 -10.52 -7.10
CA ASN A 98 -4.83 -10.44 -6.61
C ASN A 98 -4.09 -9.25 -7.22
N ARG A 99 -3.64 -8.33 -6.37
CA ARG A 99 -2.90 -7.15 -6.80
C ARG A 99 -2.05 -6.55 -5.70
N ARG A 100 -1.04 -5.83 -6.14
CA ARG A 100 -0.22 -4.94 -5.30
C ARG A 100 -0.48 -3.50 -5.69
N ILE A 101 -0.67 -2.65 -4.69
CA ILE A 101 -0.65 -1.19 -4.79
C ILE A 101 0.57 -0.75 -4.00
N THR A 102 1.53 -0.11 -4.66
CA THR A 102 2.84 0.23 -4.09
C THR A 102 3.12 1.72 -4.22
N ALA A 103 4.21 2.20 -3.64
CA ALA A 103 4.63 3.59 -3.78
C ALA A 103 4.85 4.04 -5.24
N SER A 104 4.98 3.09 -6.19
CA SER A 104 5.14 3.38 -7.61
C SER A 104 3.86 3.23 -8.44
N THR A 105 2.75 2.78 -7.85
CA THR A 105 1.51 2.51 -8.57
C THR A 105 0.87 3.81 -9.06
N PRO A 106 0.58 3.96 -10.36
CA PRO A 106 -0.17 5.11 -10.86
C PRO A 106 -1.60 5.13 -10.32
N MET A 107 -2.03 6.27 -9.79
CA MET A 107 -3.36 6.47 -9.24
C MET A 107 -3.97 7.77 -9.75
N SER A 108 -5.29 7.86 -9.74
CA SER A 108 -6.03 9.10 -9.97
C SER A 108 -6.32 9.78 -8.63
N VAL A 109 -6.36 11.11 -8.66
CA VAL A 109 -6.89 11.92 -7.55
C VAL A 109 -8.35 12.21 -7.84
N ASP A 110 -9.20 12.06 -6.84
CA ASP A 110 -10.63 12.31 -6.91
C ASP A 110 -11.10 13.19 -5.74
N GLY A 111 -12.34 13.64 -5.77
CA GLY A 111 -12.97 14.39 -4.69
C GLY A 111 -13.17 15.88 -4.99
N PRO A 112 -13.57 16.66 -3.95
CA PRO A 112 -14.11 18.02 -4.13
C PRO A 112 -13.18 19.02 -4.84
N VAL A 113 -11.86 18.84 -4.73
CA VAL A 113 -10.88 19.70 -5.42
C VAL A 113 -10.94 19.48 -6.93
N ILE A 114 -11.09 18.21 -7.35
CA ILE A 114 -11.18 17.83 -8.75
C ILE A 114 -12.55 18.17 -9.32
N ASP A 115 -13.61 17.77 -8.59
CA ASP A 115 -15.01 17.88 -9.03
C ASP A 115 -15.48 19.33 -9.22
N LYS A 116 -15.03 20.22 -8.33
CA LYS A 116 -15.40 21.63 -8.37
C LYS A 116 -14.49 22.51 -9.22
N GLY A 117 -13.46 21.94 -9.84
CA GLY A 117 -12.53 22.68 -10.67
C GLY A 117 -11.78 23.78 -9.90
N ASN A 118 -11.45 23.55 -8.64
CA ASN A 118 -10.70 24.51 -7.83
C ASN A 118 -9.25 24.60 -8.32
N GLU A 119 -8.97 25.63 -9.14
CA GLU A 119 -7.64 25.82 -9.76
C GLU A 119 -6.51 25.94 -8.72
N GLU A 120 -6.71 26.69 -7.63
CA GLU A 120 -5.72 26.83 -6.56
C GLU A 120 -5.44 25.49 -5.86
N GLY A 121 -6.49 24.72 -5.59
CA GLY A 121 -6.36 23.37 -5.03
C GLY A 121 -5.64 22.42 -5.99
N LEU A 122 -5.97 22.46 -7.28
CA LEU A 122 -5.28 21.66 -8.31
C LEU A 122 -3.79 22.03 -8.43
N ASP A 123 -3.45 23.32 -8.32
CA ASP A 123 -2.06 23.76 -8.37
C ASP A 123 -1.21 23.16 -7.24
N ARG A 124 -1.80 23.01 -6.06
CA ARG A 124 -1.13 22.35 -4.92
C ARG A 124 -0.93 20.85 -5.09
N LEU A 125 -1.73 20.21 -5.95
CA LEU A 125 -1.62 18.78 -6.26
C LEU A 125 -0.65 18.49 -7.42
N LYS A 126 -0.17 19.52 -8.13
CA LYS A 126 0.80 19.35 -9.21
C LYS A 126 2.15 18.90 -8.67
N THR A 127 2.75 17.94 -9.33
CA THR A 127 4.07 17.39 -8.99
C THR A 127 4.99 17.37 -10.22
N SER A 128 6.24 16.92 -10.04
CA SER A 128 7.13 16.65 -11.17
C SER A 128 6.57 15.53 -12.06
N TYR A 129 5.86 14.57 -11.48
CA TYR A 129 5.25 13.44 -12.17
C TYR A 129 4.00 13.83 -12.96
N ASP A 130 3.13 14.68 -12.40
CA ASP A 130 1.90 15.13 -13.05
C ASP A 130 1.67 16.64 -12.91
N LYS A 131 1.66 17.34 -14.05
CA LYS A 131 1.43 18.79 -14.11
C LYS A 131 -0.04 19.18 -14.09
N THR A 132 -0.95 18.21 -14.12
CA THR A 132 -2.39 18.46 -14.08
C THR A 132 -2.97 18.49 -12.66
N GLY A 133 -2.27 17.89 -11.68
CA GLY A 133 -2.78 17.70 -10.31
C GLY A 133 -3.86 16.62 -10.18
N LYS A 134 -4.00 15.76 -11.20
CA LYS A 134 -5.04 14.72 -11.26
C LYS A 134 -4.52 13.30 -11.13
N ARG A 135 -3.20 13.15 -11.11
CA ARG A 135 -2.53 11.86 -10.99
C ARG A 135 -1.43 11.91 -9.95
N LEU A 136 -1.23 10.81 -9.28
CA LEU A 136 -0.14 10.60 -8.34
C LEU A 136 0.42 9.19 -8.49
N ARG A 137 1.51 8.92 -7.81
CA ARG A 137 2.01 7.58 -7.52
C ARG A 137 1.88 7.35 -6.03
N GLY A 138 1.51 6.18 -5.68
CA GLY A 138 1.37 5.84 -4.27
C GLY A 138 0.73 4.47 -4.13
N THR A 139 0.66 3.99 -2.98
CA THR A 139 0.65 4.60 -1.65
C THR A 139 1.91 4.21 -0.85
N TYR A 140 2.25 4.98 0.17
CA TYR A 140 3.44 4.79 1.00
C TYR A 140 3.09 4.92 2.50
N ALA A 141 3.84 4.23 3.35
CA ALA A 141 3.68 4.27 4.81
C ALA A 141 2.26 3.95 5.30
N ASN A 142 1.62 2.97 4.69
CA ASN A 142 0.27 2.52 5.04
C ASN A 142 0.27 1.79 6.37
N CYS A 143 -0.18 2.47 7.43
CA CYS A 143 -0.23 1.97 8.80
C CYS A 143 -1.66 1.62 9.18
N ALA A 144 -2.43 2.59 9.67
CA ALA A 144 -3.81 2.38 10.09
C ALA A 144 -4.74 2.09 8.91
N GLY A 145 -5.87 1.46 9.20
CA GLY A 145 -6.89 1.17 8.21
C GLY A 145 -8.26 0.93 8.82
N GLY A 146 -9.24 0.66 7.96
CA GLY A 146 -10.60 0.33 8.36
C GLY A 146 -11.41 -0.25 7.21
N ILE A 147 -12.63 -0.72 7.53
CA ILE A 147 -13.62 -1.16 6.56
C ILE A 147 -14.85 -0.29 6.72
N THR A 148 -15.33 0.29 5.62
CA THR A 148 -16.61 0.99 5.61
C THR A 148 -17.78 0.01 5.71
N GLN A 149 -18.95 0.51 6.11
CA GLN A 149 -20.17 -0.29 6.18
C GLN A 149 -20.60 -0.86 4.82
N TRP A 150 -20.18 -0.26 3.73
CA TRP A 150 -20.45 -0.70 2.36
C TRP A 150 -19.30 -1.47 1.71
N GLY A 151 -18.35 -2.00 2.50
CA GLY A 151 -17.32 -2.91 2.04
C GLY A 151 -16.12 -2.27 1.34
N THR A 152 -15.81 -1.00 1.60
CA THR A 152 -14.60 -0.37 1.08
C THR A 152 -13.45 -0.47 2.09
N TYR A 153 -12.29 -0.91 1.63
CA TYR A 153 -11.06 -0.86 2.41
C TYR A 153 -10.50 0.56 2.46
N LEU A 154 -10.28 1.04 3.67
CA LEU A 154 -9.63 2.32 3.94
C LEU A 154 -8.22 2.06 4.46
N THR A 155 -7.27 2.87 4.01
CA THR A 155 -5.89 2.85 4.48
C THR A 155 -5.39 4.28 4.65
N ALA A 156 -4.52 4.50 5.63
CA ALA A 156 -3.96 5.80 5.94
C ALA A 156 -2.44 5.76 5.91
N GLU A 157 -1.83 6.71 5.23
CA GLU A 157 -0.40 6.94 5.24
C GLU A 157 0.02 7.62 6.55
N GLU A 158 1.10 7.15 7.15
CA GLU A 158 1.66 7.69 8.39
C GLU A 158 3.16 7.99 8.22
N ASN A 159 3.65 9.01 8.95
CA ASN A 159 5.08 9.37 8.97
C ASN A 159 5.73 9.61 7.61
N ILE A 160 4.95 10.09 6.64
CA ILE A 160 5.41 10.33 5.26
C ILE A 160 6.57 11.34 5.18
N GLN A 161 6.74 12.18 6.19
CA GLN A 161 7.79 13.20 6.24
C GLN A 161 9.21 12.61 6.10
N PHE A 162 9.42 11.36 6.48
CA PHE A 162 10.71 10.67 6.32
C PHE A 162 11.07 10.35 4.87
N ALA A 163 10.08 10.39 3.96
CA ALA A 163 10.28 10.17 2.54
C ALA A 163 10.66 11.45 1.77
N PHE A 164 10.63 12.61 2.45
CA PHE A 164 10.93 13.90 1.84
C PHE A 164 12.24 14.46 2.36
N TYR A 165 13.05 14.96 1.43
CA TYR A 165 14.32 15.65 1.70
C TYR A 165 14.29 17.03 1.08
N THR A 166 14.86 18.01 1.78
CA THR A 166 15.11 19.35 1.23
C THR A 166 16.59 19.72 1.41
N GLU A 167 17.20 20.26 0.37
CA GLU A 167 18.56 20.77 0.43
C GLU A 167 18.65 22.10 1.21
N ASN A 168 17.52 22.77 1.41
CA ASN A 168 17.46 24.00 2.18
C ASN A 168 17.26 23.67 3.66
N THR A 169 18.34 23.76 4.43
CA THR A 169 18.21 23.90 5.88
C THR A 169 17.42 25.18 6.15
N LEU A 170 16.22 25.04 6.69
CA LEU A 170 15.46 26.16 7.22
C LEU A 170 16.31 26.79 8.32
N SER A 171 16.95 27.91 8.00
CA SER A 171 17.70 28.77 8.94
C SER A 171 16.74 29.49 9.87
#